data_6e505e61f04775803b451c4b250ba689
#
_entry.id   6e505e61f04775803b451c4b250ba689
#
_cell.length_a   1.000
_cell.length_b   1.000
_cell.length_c   1.000
_cell.angle_alpha   90.00
_cell.angle_beta   90.00
_cell.angle_gamma   90.00
#
_symmetry.space_group_name_H-M   'P 1'
#
loop_
_entity.id
_entity.type
_entity.pdbx_description
1 polymer ?
#
loop_
_entity_poly.entity_id
_entity_poly.type
_entity_poly.pdbx_seq_one_letter_code
_entity_poly.pdbx_strand_id
1 'polypeptide(L)'
;MSVDLSICIPTLNRAGFIGETLDSIVAQLEPGVEVVIVDGGSTDGTDRVVAPYIARFPQIRYVRKGEGAKASNAGFDRDCSHAVELAVGSHCWLMTDDDVLNPGAVSRVLQAVRACHDIAIVSCEVRDLHLEKQLLRARPDVAADRVFTPVDWDEFFRLVIAHVTFVGAVVVRRSLWLERHPQDYFGTGFVHVGVLFRRPIDGTAIVLSGPLVVIRNGNGQWNARAFDIFMRRWPQLVWSFEGVSDDAKRMATPREPWRLLSVLMLQRAYGRYSMHEYETLRDHIGPAWKRAMASAIARLPLSLLYWPARAYGHFRHADPRFFIETLDEAMRADAARRQTTS
;
A
#
# COMPACT_ATOMS: atom_id res chain seq x y z
N MET A 1 12.62 17.89 24.17
CA MET A 1 13.19 16.60 23.71
C MET A 1 13.07 16.57 22.20
N SER A 2 14.05 16.01 21.48
CA SER A 2 13.97 15.82 20.04
C SER A 2 12.92 14.75 19.72
N VAL A 3 12.23 14.90 18.59
CA VAL A 3 11.32 13.87 18.06
C VAL A 3 12.15 12.93 17.20
N ASP A 4 12.08 11.63 17.51
CA ASP A 4 12.78 10.59 16.77
C ASP A 4 11.91 10.03 15.63
N LEU A 5 10.61 9.88 15.89
CA LEU A 5 9.65 9.23 14.99
C LEU A 5 8.38 10.07 14.83
N SER A 6 7.98 10.34 13.58
CA SER A 6 6.69 10.91 13.23
C SER A 6 5.83 9.84 12.54
N ILE A 7 4.68 9.50 13.11
CA ILE A 7 3.68 8.65 12.46
C ILE A 7 2.83 9.55 11.56
N CYS A 8 2.95 9.38 10.25
CA CYS A 8 2.36 10.24 9.23
C CYS A 8 1.11 9.56 8.62
N ILE A 9 -0.08 10.12 8.82
CA ILE A 9 -1.35 9.54 8.43
C ILE A 9 -2.07 10.47 7.44
N PRO A 10 -2.06 10.19 6.13
CA PRO A 10 -3.00 10.81 5.21
C PRO A 10 -4.39 10.19 5.39
N THR A 11 -5.44 11.02 5.43
CA THR A 11 -6.82 10.54 5.61
C THR A 11 -7.80 11.27 4.71
N LEU A 12 -8.84 10.56 4.27
CA LEU A 12 -9.96 11.12 3.52
C LEU A 12 -11.21 10.25 3.68
N ASN A 13 -12.24 10.78 4.36
CA ASN A 13 -13.52 10.08 4.58
C ASN A 13 -13.34 8.72 5.26
N ARG A 14 -12.80 8.73 6.48
CA ARG A 14 -12.46 7.55 7.30
C ARG A 14 -13.02 7.59 8.71
N ALA A 15 -14.12 8.31 8.92
CA ALA A 15 -14.76 8.40 10.25
C ALA A 15 -15.04 7.02 10.88
N GLY A 16 -15.32 5.99 10.06
CA GLY A 16 -15.62 4.63 10.54
C GLY A 16 -14.40 3.79 10.97
N PHE A 17 -13.16 4.27 10.72
CA PHE A 17 -11.96 3.46 10.92
C PHE A 17 -10.87 4.18 11.73
N ILE A 18 -10.67 5.48 11.49
CA ILE A 18 -9.54 6.24 12.04
C ILE A 18 -9.49 6.23 13.57
N GLY A 19 -10.63 6.06 14.23
CA GLY A 19 -10.69 5.92 15.69
C GLY A 19 -9.92 4.71 16.19
N GLU A 20 -10.17 3.52 15.62
CA GLU A 20 -9.46 2.29 15.98
C GLU A 20 -7.95 2.38 15.68
N THR A 21 -7.60 3.01 14.54
CA THR A 21 -6.19 3.28 14.20
C THR A 21 -5.53 4.14 15.28
N LEU A 22 -6.15 5.26 15.64
CA LEU A 22 -5.62 6.17 16.66
C LEU A 22 -5.56 5.50 18.04
N ASP A 23 -6.57 4.72 18.43
CA ASP A 23 -6.55 3.96 19.69
C ASP A 23 -5.34 3.04 19.77
N SER A 24 -5.03 2.31 18.69
CA SER A 24 -3.87 1.41 18.63
C SER A 24 -2.53 2.15 18.75
N ILE A 25 -2.46 3.39 18.24
CA ILE A 25 -1.27 4.24 18.32
C ILE A 25 -1.12 4.85 19.72
N VAL A 26 -2.20 5.49 20.24
CA VAL A 26 -2.11 6.21 21.52
C VAL A 26 -1.89 5.29 22.71
N ALA A 27 -2.32 4.02 22.61
CA ALA A 27 -2.08 3.00 23.64
C ALA A 27 -0.58 2.68 23.85
N GLN A 28 0.28 3.08 22.90
CA GLN A 28 1.72 2.80 22.92
C GLN A 28 2.60 4.01 22.56
N LEU A 29 2.05 5.25 22.70
CA LEU A 29 2.82 6.45 22.50
C LEU A 29 3.96 6.55 23.52
N GLU A 30 5.16 6.82 23.02
CA GLU A 30 6.38 6.98 23.81
C GLU A 30 6.96 8.40 23.66
N PRO A 31 7.83 8.85 24.59
CA PRO A 31 8.60 10.08 24.42
C PRO A 31 9.44 10.02 23.13
N GLY A 32 9.42 11.12 22.36
CA GLY A 32 10.10 11.19 21.06
C GLY A 32 9.23 10.73 19.88
N VAL A 33 7.93 10.46 20.09
CA VAL A 33 6.97 10.14 19.04
C VAL A 33 5.94 11.24 18.88
N GLU A 34 5.66 11.65 17.65
CA GLU A 34 4.51 12.48 17.27
C GLU A 34 3.62 11.76 16.25
N VAL A 35 2.38 12.23 16.12
CA VAL A 35 1.45 11.80 15.08
C VAL A 35 1.05 13.00 14.24
N VAL A 36 1.20 12.92 12.94
CA VAL A 36 0.84 13.98 11.99
C VAL A 36 -0.25 13.46 11.06
N ILE A 37 -1.46 13.99 11.21
CA ILE A 37 -2.62 13.62 10.39
C ILE A 37 -2.87 14.71 9.37
N VAL A 38 -2.91 14.35 8.08
CA VAL A 38 -3.29 15.24 6.97
C VAL A 38 -4.62 14.78 6.40
N ASP A 39 -5.66 15.58 6.62
CA ASP A 39 -7.00 15.32 6.09
C ASP A 39 -7.16 16.02 4.72
N GLY A 40 -7.40 15.25 3.69
CA GLY A 40 -7.61 15.70 2.32
C GLY A 40 -8.93 16.47 2.06
N GLY A 41 -9.69 16.79 3.13
CA GLY A 41 -10.97 17.49 3.06
C GLY A 41 -12.16 16.56 3.30
N SER A 42 -12.12 15.73 4.33
CA SER A 42 -13.19 14.79 4.69
C SER A 42 -14.54 15.50 4.95
N THR A 43 -15.62 14.83 4.57
CA THR A 43 -17.00 15.33 4.72
C THR A 43 -17.89 14.39 5.54
N ASP A 44 -17.36 13.27 6.00
CA ASP A 44 -18.08 12.20 6.70
C ASP A 44 -18.06 12.32 8.24
N GLY A 45 -17.39 13.35 8.77
CA GLY A 45 -17.20 13.55 10.21
C GLY A 45 -15.90 12.98 10.76
N THR A 46 -14.92 12.65 9.91
CA THR A 46 -13.56 12.24 10.31
C THR A 46 -12.96 13.23 11.32
N ASP A 47 -13.12 14.54 11.11
CA ASP A 47 -12.65 15.59 12.00
C ASP A 47 -13.22 15.48 13.42
N ARG A 48 -14.52 15.11 13.54
CA ARG A 48 -15.17 14.91 14.85
C ARG A 48 -14.62 13.68 15.58
N VAL A 49 -14.28 12.64 14.84
CA VAL A 49 -13.64 11.44 15.43
C VAL A 49 -12.23 11.76 15.94
N VAL A 50 -11.46 12.58 15.23
CA VAL A 50 -10.07 12.93 15.58
C VAL A 50 -10.00 13.97 16.72
N ALA A 51 -10.99 14.84 16.87
CA ALA A 51 -10.99 15.95 17.84
C ALA A 51 -10.67 15.53 19.29
N PRO A 52 -11.25 14.45 19.87
CA PRO A 52 -10.93 14.01 21.24
C PRO A 52 -9.45 13.59 21.41
N TYR A 53 -8.84 13.04 20.38
CA TYR A 53 -7.42 12.63 20.43
C TYR A 53 -6.50 13.85 20.47
N ILE A 54 -6.77 14.87 19.66
CA ILE A 54 -5.99 16.12 19.68
C ILE A 54 -6.11 16.81 21.04
N ALA A 55 -7.30 16.82 21.60
CA ALA A 55 -7.54 17.45 22.92
C ALA A 55 -6.80 16.74 24.05
N ARG A 56 -6.60 15.42 23.96
CA ARG A 56 -5.99 14.59 25.00
C ARG A 56 -4.48 14.39 24.82
N PHE A 57 -4.00 14.35 23.59
CA PHE A 57 -2.62 14.01 23.27
C PHE A 57 -1.95 15.17 22.51
N PRO A 58 -1.15 16.01 23.16
CA PRO A 58 -0.49 17.16 22.52
C PRO A 58 0.54 16.78 21.45
N GLN A 59 0.93 15.49 21.38
CA GLN A 59 1.80 14.96 20.33
C GLN A 59 1.06 14.72 19.01
N ILE A 60 -0.28 14.79 18.98
CA ILE A 60 -1.09 14.61 17.78
C ILE A 60 -1.37 15.96 17.14
N ARG A 61 -0.95 16.11 15.90
CA ARG A 61 -1.26 17.27 15.06
C ARG A 61 -2.17 16.85 13.90
N TYR A 62 -3.27 17.58 13.73
CA TYR A 62 -4.21 17.39 12.65
C TYR A 62 -4.28 18.63 11.77
N VAL A 63 -4.09 18.46 10.48
CA VAL A 63 -4.16 19.51 9.46
C VAL A 63 -5.18 19.13 8.41
N ARG A 64 -6.29 19.88 8.36
CA ARG A 64 -7.31 19.70 7.33
C ARG A 64 -7.08 20.66 6.18
N LYS A 65 -7.14 20.17 4.96
CA LYS A 65 -7.11 21.02 3.77
C LYS A 65 -8.40 21.82 3.69
N GLY A 66 -8.29 23.13 3.43
CA GLY A 66 -9.38 24.07 3.57
C GLY A 66 -10.61 23.77 2.71
N GLU A 67 -11.77 24.19 3.19
CA GLU A 67 -13.03 24.26 2.45
C GLU A 67 -12.95 25.36 1.40
N GLY A 68 -13.26 25.05 0.16
CA GLY A 68 -13.32 26.02 -0.92
C GLY A 68 -13.01 25.38 -2.27
N ALA A 69 -13.30 26.05 -3.38
CA ALA A 69 -13.20 25.62 -4.77
C ALA A 69 -11.79 25.12 -5.22
N LYS A 70 -10.86 24.99 -4.28
CA LYS A 70 -9.53 24.36 -4.41
C LYS A 70 -9.25 23.33 -3.32
N ALA A 71 -10.23 22.84 -2.59
CA ALA A 71 -10.16 21.56 -1.89
C ALA A 71 -10.09 20.45 -2.96
N SER A 72 -9.10 20.53 -3.82
CA SER A 72 -8.76 19.46 -4.71
C SER A 72 -8.23 18.36 -3.80
N ASN A 73 -8.95 17.24 -3.71
CA ASN A 73 -8.35 15.98 -3.33
C ASN A 73 -7.04 15.88 -4.13
N ALA A 74 -5.93 16.30 -3.51
CA ALA A 74 -4.63 16.38 -4.17
C ALA A 74 -4.10 14.96 -4.45
N GLY A 75 -4.84 13.96 -3.93
CA GLY A 75 -4.56 12.55 -4.03
C GLY A 75 -3.62 12.08 -2.93
N PHE A 76 -3.73 10.79 -2.62
CA PHE A 76 -2.99 10.10 -1.58
C PHE A 76 -1.49 10.44 -1.55
N ASP A 77 -0.81 10.42 -2.71
CA ASP A 77 0.62 10.68 -2.80
C ASP A 77 1.01 12.06 -2.25
N ARG A 78 0.19 13.09 -2.55
CA ARG A 78 0.44 14.45 -2.09
C ARG A 78 0.14 14.62 -0.60
N ASP A 79 -0.90 13.95 -0.10
CA ASP A 79 -1.28 14.01 1.31
C ASP A 79 -0.26 13.29 2.18
N CYS A 80 0.26 12.15 1.69
CA CYS A 80 1.37 11.43 2.29
C CYS A 80 2.64 12.30 2.37
N SER A 81 3.02 12.93 1.25
CA SER A 81 4.20 13.81 1.22
C SER A 81 4.03 15.03 2.12
N HIS A 82 2.84 15.62 2.15
CA HIS A 82 2.55 16.76 3.03
C HIS A 82 2.65 16.37 4.52
N ALA A 83 2.21 15.17 4.90
CA ALA A 83 2.39 14.69 6.27
C ALA A 83 3.88 14.60 6.66
N VAL A 84 4.73 14.10 5.74
CA VAL A 84 6.19 14.05 5.94
C VAL A 84 6.81 15.46 5.97
N GLU A 85 6.34 16.40 5.16
CA GLU A 85 6.81 17.80 5.18
C GLU A 85 6.52 18.47 6.51
N LEU A 86 5.32 18.24 7.08
CA LEU A 86 4.88 18.76 8.37
C LEU A 86 5.58 18.09 9.56
N ALA A 87 6.04 16.86 9.41
CA ALA A 87 6.70 16.09 10.44
C ALA A 87 8.01 16.76 10.91
N VAL A 88 8.37 16.60 12.19
CA VAL A 88 9.61 17.12 12.77
C VAL A 88 10.55 16.01 13.27
N GLY A 89 10.09 14.74 13.25
CA GLY A 89 10.91 13.58 13.60
C GLY A 89 12.03 13.32 12.60
N SER A 90 13.09 12.69 13.08
CA SER A 90 14.21 12.26 12.22
C SER A 90 13.76 11.22 11.18
N HIS A 91 12.75 10.41 11.53
CA HIS A 91 12.14 9.41 10.67
C HIS A 91 10.61 9.57 10.61
N CYS A 92 10.05 9.18 9.49
CA CYS A 92 8.61 9.14 9.27
C CYS A 92 8.14 7.71 9.05
N TRP A 93 7.20 7.25 9.87
CA TRP A 93 6.45 6.02 9.64
C TRP A 93 5.18 6.40 8.89
N LEU A 94 5.09 5.98 7.64
CA LEU A 94 3.89 6.21 6.84
C LEU A 94 2.83 5.21 7.28
N MET A 95 1.72 5.69 7.82
CA MET A 95 0.64 4.83 8.33
C MET A 95 -0.66 5.12 7.58
N THR A 96 -1.50 4.12 7.45
CA THR A 96 -2.87 4.25 6.91
C THR A 96 -3.82 4.73 8.00
N ASP A 97 -5.03 5.11 7.60
CA ASP A 97 -6.08 5.62 8.47
C ASP A 97 -7.16 4.57 8.85
N ASP A 98 -6.90 3.32 8.50
CA ASP A 98 -7.84 2.20 8.66
C ASP A 98 -7.20 0.90 9.21
N ASP A 99 -5.89 0.88 9.35
CA ASP A 99 -5.13 -0.25 9.90
C ASP A 99 -4.77 -0.02 11.36
N VAL A 100 -4.38 -1.07 12.07
CA VAL A 100 -4.07 -0.97 13.50
C VAL A 100 -2.66 -1.50 13.81
N LEU A 101 -2.01 -0.92 14.81
CA LEU A 101 -0.71 -1.36 15.29
C LEU A 101 -0.86 -2.52 16.28
N ASN A 102 -0.03 -3.54 16.14
CA ASN A 102 0.13 -4.57 17.18
C ASN A 102 0.84 -4.00 18.41
N PRO A 103 0.59 -4.54 19.62
CA PRO A 103 1.28 -4.11 20.83
C PRO A 103 2.80 -4.20 20.70
N GLY A 104 3.51 -3.13 21.10
CA GLY A 104 4.96 -3.02 21.03
C GLY A 104 5.51 -2.55 19.67
N ALA A 105 4.66 -2.29 18.69
CA ALA A 105 5.08 -1.85 17.36
C ALA A 105 5.86 -0.53 17.40
N VAL A 106 5.37 0.46 18.14
CA VAL A 106 6.04 1.77 18.27
C VAL A 106 7.43 1.61 18.87
N SER A 107 7.58 0.85 19.95
CA SER A 107 8.88 0.61 20.61
C SER A 107 9.86 -0.08 19.66
N ARG A 108 9.42 -1.07 18.91
CA ARG A 108 10.24 -1.79 17.92
C ARG A 108 10.74 -0.87 16.80
N VAL A 109 9.87 -0.02 16.28
CA VAL A 109 10.25 0.96 15.25
C VAL A 109 11.20 2.00 15.82
N LEU A 110 10.95 2.51 17.03
CA LEU A 110 11.87 3.44 17.70
C LEU A 110 13.27 2.85 17.89
N GLN A 111 13.39 1.57 18.24
CA GLN A 111 14.69 0.89 18.34
C GLN A 111 15.44 0.92 16.99
N ALA A 112 14.76 0.60 15.88
CA ALA A 112 15.36 0.64 14.55
C ALA A 112 15.78 2.06 14.14
N VAL A 113 14.95 3.06 14.42
CA VAL A 113 15.24 4.48 14.16
C VAL A 113 16.46 4.96 14.95
N ARG A 114 16.54 4.62 16.24
CA ARG A 114 17.66 4.98 17.10
C ARG A 114 18.94 4.24 16.76
N ALA A 115 18.86 3.09 16.09
CA ALA A 115 20.00 2.39 15.51
C ALA A 115 20.49 3.01 14.18
N CYS A 116 19.89 4.15 13.76
CA CYS A 116 20.27 4.94 12.59
C CYS A 116 20.13 4.21 11.23
N HIS A 117 19.16 3.33 11.09
CA HIS A 117 18.81 2.79 9.77
C HIS A 117 18.05 3.83 8.94
N ASP A 118 18.42 4.04 7.69
CA ASP A 118 17.76 5.00 6.80
C ASP A 118 16.32 4.59 6.42
N ILE A 119 16.11 3.28 6.33
CA ILE A 119 14.83 2.67 5.98
C ILE A 119 14.57 1.52 6.94
N ALA A 120 13.37 1.46 7.51
CA ALA A 120 12.88 0.26 8.17
C ALA A 120 11.59 -0.20 7.48
N ILE A 121 11.51 -1.49 7.17
CA ILE A 121 10.31 -2.14 6.65
C ILE A 121 9.72 -3.00 7.75
N VAL A 122 8.48 -2.69 8.12
CA VAL A 122 7.77 -3.45 9.15
C VAL A 122 6.98 -4.60 8.54
N SER A 123 7.05 -5.77 9.16
CA SER A 123 6.20 -6.89 8.77
C SER A 123 4.75 -6.61 9.18
N CYS A 124 3.81 -7.10 8.37
CA CYS A 124 2.38 -6.90 8.57
C CYS A 124 1.63 -8.22 8.44
N GLU A 125 0.55 -8.39 9.21
CA GLU A 125 -0.46 -9.40 8.96
C GLU A 125 -1.67 -8.78 8.22
N VAL A 126 -2.50 -9.60 7.61
CA VAL A 126 -3.74 -9.15 6.96
C VAL A 126 -4.92 -9.86 7.62
N ARG A 127 -5.93 -9.09 7.99
CA ARG A 127 -7.21 -9.58 8.50
C ARG A 127 -8.37 -9.08 7.63
N ASP A 128 -9.53 -9.66 7.83
CA ASP A 128 -10.77 -9.21 7.17
C ASP A 128 -11.20 -7.80 7.64
N LEU A 129 -12.30 -7.31 7.11
CA LEU A 129 -12.83 -5.97 7.39
C LEU A 129 -13.06 -5.72 8.90
N HIS A 130 -13.43 -6.71 9.65
CA HIS A 130 -13.73 -6.62 11.09
C HIS A 130 -12.57 -7.02 11.99
N LEU A 131 -11.40 -7.31 11.41
CA LEU A 131 -10.18 -7.77 12.11
C LEU A 131 -10.34 -9.13 12.84
N GLU A 132 -11.37 -9.91 12.50
CA GLU A 132 -11.67 -11.19 13.17
C GLU A 132 -10.91 -12.35 12.54
N LYS A 133 -10.91 -12.44 11.20
CA LYS A 133 -10.33 -13.54 10.46
C LYS A 133 -8.96 -13.18 9.90
N GLN A 134 -7.92 -13.92 10.29
CA GLN A 134 -6.59 -13.77 9.72
C GLN A 134 -6.52 -14.35 8.30
N LEU A 135 -6.20 -13.51 7.32
CA LEU A 135 -6.07 -13.85 5.90
C LEU A 135 -4.62 -14.12 5.51
N LEU A 136 -3.68 -13.42 6.14
CA LEU A 136 -2.25 -13.60 5.96
C LEU A 136 -1.53 -13.38 7.29
N ARG A 137 -0.64 -14.32 7.65
CA ARG A 137 0.02 -14.31 8.96
C ARG A 137 1.10 -13.24 9.12
N ALA A 138 1.98 -13.14 8.14
CA ALA A 138 3.07 -12.17 8.14
C ALA A 138 3.56 -11.89 6.72
N ARG A 139 3.96 -10.64 6.45
CA ARG A 139 4.58 -10.25 5.18
C ARG A 139 5.43 -8.98 5.39
N PRO A 140 6.73 -8.93 5.01
CA PRO A 140 7.51 -10.12 4.66
C PRO A 140 7.62 -11.07 5.85
N ASP A 141 7.62 -12.37 5.57
CA ASP A 141 7.79 -13.39 6.62
C ASP A 141 9.28 -13.67 6.78
N VAL A 142 9.89 -13.01 7.75
CA VAL A 142 11.30 -13.17 8.13
C VAL A 142 11.40 -13.67 9.56
N ALA A 143 12.25 -14.68 9.77
CA ALA A 143 12.39 -15.34 11.08
C ALA A 143 13.03 -14.43 12.15
N ALA A 144 13.86 -13.47 11.72
CA ALA A 144 14.54 -12.47 12.54
C ALA A 144 14.73 -11.18 11.75
N ASP A 145 15.05 -10.10 12.46
CA ASP A 145 15.39 -8.83 11.82
C ASP A 145 16.57 -8.99 10.88
N ARG A 146 16.48 -8.38 9.70
CA ARG A 146 17.54 -8.43 8.69
C ARG A 146 17.98 -7.04 8.30
N VAL A 147 19.29 -6.80 8.41
CA VAL A 147 19.92 -5.55 7.98
C VAL A 147 20.52 -5.74 6.60
N PHE A 148 20.35 -4.71 5.75
CA PHE A 148 20.85 -4.65 4.39
C PHE A 148 21.70 -3.40 4.22
N THR A 149 22.84 -3.58 3.55
CA THR A 149 23.76 -2.51 3.16
C THR A 149 23.57 -2.15 1.68
N PRO A 150 24.23 -1.11 1.16
CA PRO A 150 24.12 -0.77 -0.27
C PRO A 150 24.49 -1.93 -1.22
N VAL A 151 25.38 -2.85 -0.84
CA VAL A 151 25.75 -4.01 -1.67
C VAL A 151 24.64 -5.05 -1.75
N ASP A 152 23.74 -5.08 -0.76
CA ASP A 152 22.61 -6.03 -0.68
C ASP A 152 21.34 -5.46 -1.31
N TRP A 153 21.42 -4.32 -2.05
CA TRP A 153 20.26 -3.56 -2.50
C TRP A 153 19.29 -4.36 -3.36
N ASP A 154 19.81 -5.21 -4.24
CA ASP A 154 18.98 -6.07 -5.09
C ASP A 154 18.25 -7.16 -4.28
N GLU A 155 18.91 -7.72 -3.25
CA GLU A 155 18.30 -8.69 -2.34
C GLU A 155 17.22 -8.03 -1.46
N PHE A 156 17.50 -6.83 -0.92
CA PHE A 156 16.52 -6.03 -0.18
C PHE A 156 15.29 -5.76 -1.03
N PHE A 157 15.49 -5.26 -2.26
CA PHE A 157 14.39 -5.02 -3.20
C PHE A 157 13.54 -6.28 -3.41
N ARG A 158 14.18 -7.42 -3.73
CA ARG A 158 13.47 -8.69 -3.97
C ARG A 158 12.63 -9.11 -2.77
N LEU A 159 13.14 -8.93 -1.56
CA LEU A 159 12.45 -9.31 -0.34
C LEU A 159 11.21 -8.47 -0.09
N VAL A 160 11.30 -7.15 -0.31
CA VAL A 160 10.27 -6.22 0.19
C VAL A 160 9.33 -5.67 -0.89
N ILE A 161 9.70 -5.70 -2.18
CA ILE A 161 8.98 -4.95 -3.23
C ILE A 161 7.49 -5.30 -3.33
N ALA A 162 7.13 -6.56 -3.19
CA ALA A 162 5.73 -6.97 -3.21
C ALA A 162 4.97 -6.54 -1.94
N HIS A 163 5.69 -6.29 -0.83
CA HIS A 163 5.12 -5.91 0.44
C HIS A 163 4.96 -4.39 0.56
N VAL A 164 5.95 -3.62 0.12
CA VAL A 164 5.91 -2.15 0.19
C VAL A 164 4.88 -1.50 -0.75
N THR A 165 4.09 -2.27 -1.48
CA THR A 165 2.84 -1.77 -2.08
C THR A 165 1.85 -1.31 -1.01
N PHE A 166 2.01 -1.77 0.22
CA PHE A 166 1.34 -1.30 1.42
C PHE A 166 2.17 -0.20 2.09
N VAL A 167 1.61 1.00 2.18
CA VAL A 167 2.32 2.18 2.68
C VAL A 167 2.68 2.08 4.15
N GLY A 168 1.82 1.48 4.98
CA GLY A 168 2.03 1.30 6.42
C GLY A 168 3.21 0.41 6.79
N ALA A 169 3.82 -0.27 5.79
CA ALA A 169 5.06 -1.03 5.99
C ALA A 169 6.32 -0.15 6.05
N VAL A 170 6.23 1.14 5.74
CA VAL A 170 7.41 1.96 5.43
C VAL A 170 7.73 2.97 6.53
N VAL A 171 8.93 2.86 7.07
CA VAL A 171 9.58 3.88 7.90
C VAL A 171 10.80 4.37 7.15
N VAL A 172 10.94 5.68 7.01
CA VAL A 172 12.01 6.28 6.21
C VAL A 172 12.61 7.50 6.92
N ARG A 173 13.93 7.67 6.82
CA ARG A 173 14.61 8.89 7.29
C ARG A 173 14.04 10.09 6.54
N ARG A 174 13.55 11.08 7.29
CA ARG A 174 12.84 12.23 6.73
C ARG A 174 13.68 13.01 5.73
N SER A 175 14.97 13.22 6.00
CA SER A 175 15.86 13.92 5.06
C SER A 175 16.00 13.16 3.75
N LEU A 176 16.11 11.82 3.79
CA LEU A 176 16.12 10.96 2.60
C LEU A 176 14.86 11.13 1.74
N TRP A 177 13.69 11.23 2.39
CA TRP A 177 12.43 11.50 1.67
C TRP A 177 12.47 12.83 0.93
N LEU A 178 12.85 13.90 1.63
CA LEU A 178 12.86 15.25 1.07
C LEU A 178 13.89 15.42 -0.06
N GLU A 179 15.04 14.77 0.05
CA GLU A 179 16.12 14.78 -0.96
C GLU A 179 15.77 14.04 -2.26
N ARG A 180 14.82 13.11 -2.21
CA ARG A 180 14.48 12.23 -3.33
C ARG A 180 13.33 12.71 -4.19
N HIS A 181 12.95 13.98 -4.08
CA HIS A 181 11.93 14.62 -4.94
C HIS A 181 10.63 13.81 -5.04
N PRO A 182 9.86 13.65 -3.95
CA PRO A 182 8.63 12.84 -3.94
C PRO A 182 7.60 13.27 -4.98
N GLN A 183 7.64 14.54 -5.42
CA GLN A 183 6.75 15.09 -6.44
C GLN A 183 6.85 14.37 -7.80
N ASP A 184 8.00 13.75 -8.13
CA ASP A 184 8.20 12.98 -9.36
C ASP A 184 7.31 11.74 -9.43
N TYR A 185 6.78 11.30 -8.27
CA TYR A 185 5.97 10.09 -8.11
C TYR A 185 4.49 10.36 -7.84
N PHE A 186 4.08 11.64 -7.83
CA PHE A 186 2.67 11.99 -7.60
C PHE A 186 1.77 11.44 -8.71
N GLY A 187 0.66 10.86 -8.30
CA GLY A 187 -0.29 10.21 -9.19
C GLY A 187 0.01 8.73 -9.47
N THR A 188 1.12 8.19 -8.98
CA THR A 188 1.42 6.75 -9.10
C THR A 188 0.58 5.91 -8.13
N GLY A 189 0.19 6.46 -6.98
CA GLY A 189 -0.35 5.75 -5.82
C GLY A 189 0.74 5.09 -4.96
N PHE A 190 2.02 5.30 -5.31
CA PHE A 190 3.17 4.64 -4.68
C PHE A 190 4.34 5.61 -4.47
N VAL A 191 4.06 6.85 -4.07
CA VAL A 191 5.10 7.86 -3.80
C VAL A 191 6.20 7.30 -2.89
N HIS A 192 5.83 6.56 -1.87
CA HIS A 192 6.74 5.94 -0.92
C HIS A 192 7.69 4.93 -1.59
N VAL A 193 7.19 4.10 -2.50
CA VAL A 193 8.02 3.14 -3.23
C VAL A 193 8.97 3.86 -4.18
N GLY A 194 8.48 4.90 -4.87
CA GLY A 194 9.28 5.76 -5.73
C GLY A 194 10.45 6.38 -4.97
N VAL A 195 10.17 6.96 -3.80
CA VAL A 195 11.19 7.55 -2.93
C VAL A 195 12.18 6.49 -2.41
N LEU A 196 11.69 5.33 -1.96
CA LEU A 196 12.56 4.27 -1.43
C LEU A 196 13.55 3.78 -2.48
N PHE A 197 13.07 3.47 -3.70
CA PHE A 197 13.84 2.75 -4.71
C PHE A 197 14.35 3.62 -5.87
N ARG A 198 14.21 4.95 -5.81
CA ARG A 198 14.76 5.84 -6.85
C ARG A 198 16.21 5.47 -7.21
N ARG A 199 17.04 5.25 -6.18
CA ARG A 199 18.42 4.79 -6.26
C ARG A 199 18.81 4.11 -4.95
N PRO A 200 19.90 3.32 -4.89
CA PRO A 200 20.41 2.79 -3.63
C PRO A 200 20.59 3.88 -2.56
N ILE A 201 20.57 3.49 -1.32
CA ILE A 201 20.89 4.35 -0.16
C ILE A 201 22.40 4.21 0.17
N ASP A 202 22.97 5.23 0.82
CA ASP A 202 24.36 5.17 1.27
C ASP A 202 24.49 4.50 2.66
N GLY A 203 23.42 4.48 3.43
CA GLY A 203 23.35 3.89 4.77
C GLY A 203 22.77 2.46 4.75
N THR A 204 21.94 2.12 5.73
CA THR A 204 21.39 0.78 5.90
C THR A 204 19.87 0.76 5.88
N ALA A 205 19.30 -0.36 5.42
CA ALA A 205 17.90 -0.68 5.58
C ALA A 205 17.74 -1.88 6.52
N ILE A 206 16.64 -1.92 7.29
CA ILE A 206 16.29 -3.05 8.15
C ILE A 206 14.89 -3.54 7.82
N VAL A 207 14.70 -4.85 7.82
CA VAL A 207 13.38 -5.51 7.78
C VAL A 207 13.09 -6.07 9.16
N LEU A 208 12.07 -5.56 9.82
CA LEU A 208 11.65 -5.96 11.16
C LEU A 208 10.79 -7.21 11.09
N SER A 209 11.16 -8.22 11.86
CA SER A 209 10.44 -9.49 11.97
C SER A 209 9.21 -9.36 12.87
N GLY A 210 8.24 -10.26 12.66
CA GLY A 210 6.98 -10.28 13.41
C GLY A 210 6.02 -9.16 12.95
N PRO A 211 4.74 -9.43 12.83
CA PRO A 211 3.79 -8.45 12.32
C PRO A 211 3.62 -7.30 13.33
N LEU A 212 3.98 -6.10 12.91
CA LEU A 212 3.82 -4.86 13.69
C LEU A 212 2.53 -4.11 13.32
N VAL A 213 2.01 -4.35 12.12
CA VAL A 213 0.77 -3.74 11.61
C VAL A 213 -0.21 -4.83 11.21
N VAL A 214 -1.48 -4.63 11.54
CA VAL A 214 -2.61 -5.43 11.07
C VAL A 214 -3.30 -4.66 9.97
N ILE A 215 -3.19 -5.15 8.75
CA ILE A 215 -3.86 -4.59 7.56
C ILE A 215 -5.30 -5.05 7.54
N ARG A 216 -6.23 -4.11 7.42
CA ARG A 216 -7.66 -4.34 7.24
C ARG A 216 -7.98 -4.53 5.77
N ASN A 217 -8.47 -5.71 5.39
CA ASN A 217 -8.87 -6.01 4.01
C ASN A 217 -10.37 -5.75 3.80
N GLY A 218 -10.74 -5.27 2.61
CA GLY A 218 -12.14 -5.14 2.19
C GLY A 218 -12.68 -3.71 2.14
N ASN A 219 -11.92 -2.68 2.54
CA ASN A 219 -12.34 -1.27 2.55
C ASN A 219 -11.56 -0.37 1.57
N GLY A 220 -10.79 -0.96 0.65
CA GLY A 220 -9.90 -0.24 -0.25
C GLY A 220 -10.62 0.72 -1.20
N GLN A 221 -10.41 2.03 -1.08
CA GLN A 221 -10.95 3.06 -1.98
C GLN A 221 -10.32 3.03 -3.38
N TRP A 222 -9.21 2.33 -3.56
CA TRP A 222 -8.47 2.25 -4.83
C TRP A 222 -8.94 1.12 -5.76
N ASN A 223 -9.84 0.23 -5.31
CA ASN A 223 -10.28 -0.96 -6.04
C ASN A 223 -10.79 -0.65 -7.45
N ALA A 224 -11.53 0.44 -7.64
CA ALA A 224 -12.03 0.86 -8.95
C ALA A 224 -10.91 1.21 -9.96
N ARG A 225 -9.72 1.55 -9.49
CA ARG A 225 -8.53 1.90 -10.30
C ARG A 225 -7.45 0.84 -10.28
N ALA A 226 -7.70 -0.30 -9.62
CA ALA A 226 -6.70 -1.34 -9.40
C ALA A 226 -6.06 -1.84 -10.69
N PHE A 227 -6.83 -1.95 -11.78
CA PHE A 227 -6.30 -2.37 -13.07
C PHE A 227 -5.26 -1.38 -13.62
N ASP A 228 -5.58 -0.08 -13.67
CA ASP A 228 -4.65 0.95 -14.14
C ASP A 228 -3.41 1.03 -13.24
N ILE A 229 -3.61 0.96 -11.93
CA ILE A 229 -2.53 0.98 -10.94
C ILE A 229 -1.54 -0.17 -11.19
N PHE A 230 -2.01 -1.42 -11.20
CA PHE A 230 -1.11 -2.59 -11.28
C PHE A 230 -0.70 -2.98 -12.69
N MET A 231 -1.46 -2.55 -13.72
CA MET A 231 -1.12 -2.88 -15.09
C MET A 231 -0.27 -1.81 -15.78
N ARG A 232 -0.34 -0.55 -15.35
CA ARG A 232 0.37 0.57 -16.00
C ARG A 232 1.33 1.27 -15.06
N ARG A 233 0.81 1.88 -13.96
CA ARG A 233 1.62 2.75 -13.08
C ARG A 233 2.69 1.98 -12.33
N TRP A 234 2.33 0.85 -11.74
CA TRP A 234 3.28 -0.01 -11.03
C TRP A 234 4.43 -0.50 -11.90
N PRO A 235 4.22 -1.10 -13.10
CA PRO A 235 5.30 -1.44 -14.00
C PRO A 235 6.17 -0.25 -14.41
N GLN A 236 5.57 0.89 -14.77
CA GLN A 236 6.32 2.10 -15.11
C GLN A 236 7.22 2.56 -13.97
N LEU A 237 6.70 2.56 -12.74
CA LEU A 237 7.46 2.93 -11.55
C LEU A 237 8.61 1.95 -11.30
N VAL A 238 8.35 0.65 -11.24
CA VAL A 238 9.37 -0.37 -10.97
C VAL A 238 10.50 -0.34 -12.02
N TRP A 239 10.14 -0.17 -13.30
CA TRP A 239 11.13 -0.14 -14.37
C TRP A 239 11.91 1.18 -14.46
N SER A 240 11.53 2.22 -13.72
CA SER A 240 12.28 3.47 -13.61
C SER A 240 13.39 3.45 -12.54
N PHE A 241 13.43 2.45 -11.66
CA PHE A 241 14.39 2.42 -10.55
C PHE A 241 15.81 2.21 -11.02
N GLU A 242 16.75 2.98 -10.45
CA GLU A 242 18.18 2.86 -10.68
C GLU A 242 18.82 1.89 -9.66
N GLY A 243 19.89 1.21 -10.04
CA GLY A 243 20.64 0.32 -9.15
C GLY A 243 19.91 -0.96 -8.73
N VAL A 244 18.80 -1.30 -9.40
CA VAL A 244 18.08 -2.57 -9.25
C VAL A 244 18.22 -3.35 -10.55
N SER A 245 18.58 -4.63 -10.45
CA SER A 245 18.76 -5.49 -11.62
C SER A 245 17.45 -5.72 -12.38
N ASP A 246 17.54 -5.92 -13.69
CA ASP A 246 16.39 -6.24 -14.53
C ASP A 246 15.69 -7.53 -14.10
N ASP A 247 16.44 -8.49 -13.54
CA ASP A 247 15.88 -9.74 -13.01
C ASP A 247 15.02 -9.49 -11.76
N ALA A 248 15.46 -8.62 -10.86
CA ALA A 248 14.68 -8.23 -9.71
C ALA A 248 13.42 -7.46 -10.12
N LYS A 249 13.53 -6.55 -11.09
CA LYS A 249 12.36 -5.83 -11.64
C LYS A 249 11.36 -6.79 -12.31
N ARG A 250 11.86 -7.78 -13.09
CA ARG A 250 11.01 -8.82 -13.72
C ARG A 250 10.28 -9.67 -12.68
N MET A 251 10.93 -9.96 -11.56
CA MET A 251 10.30 -10.68 -10.44
C MET A 251 9.14 -9.87 -9.84
N ALA A 252 9.32 -8.54 -9.68
CA ALA A 252 8.30 -7.66 -9.14
C ALA A 252 7.12 -7.47 -10.12
N THR A 253 7.40 -7.25 -11.39
CA THR A 253 6.39 -7.09 -12.45
C THR A 253 7.01 -7.19 -13.84
N PRO A 254 6.34 -7.84 -14.80
CA PRO A 254 6.70 -7.70 -16.21
C PRO A 254 6.65 -6.22 -16.63
N ARG A 255 7.45 -5.82 -17.61
CA ARG A 255 7.45 -4.43 -18.12
C ARG A 255 6.11 -4.03 -18.75
N GLU A 256 5.47 -4.97 -19.41
CA GLU A 256 4.18 -4.79 -20.10
C GLU A 256 3.21 -5.94 -19.75
N PRO A 257 2.71 -6.01 -18.49
CA PRO A 257 1.90 -7.13 -18.01
C PRO A 257 0.61 -7.31 -18.80
N TRP A 258 0.05 -6.24 -19.39
CA TRP A 258 -1.13 -6.30 -20.25
C TRP A 258 -0.95 -7.10 -21.56
N ARG A 259 0.30 -7.40 -21.96
CA ARG A 259 0.58 -8.28 -23.12
C ARG A 259 0.52 -9.78 -22.77
N LEU A 260 0.39 -10.12 -21.49
CA LEU A 260 0.34 -11.50 -21.01
C LEU A 260 -1.10 -11.93 -20.78
N LEU A 261 -1.60 -12.83 -21.61
CA LEU A 261 -2.99 -13.30 -21.52
C LEU A 261 -3.31 -13.97 -20.17
N SER A 262 -2.33 -14.66 -19.57
CA SER A 262 -2.45 -15.24 -18.23
C SER A 262 -2.68 -14.19 -17.15
N VAL A 263 -2.01 -13.03 -17.26
CA VAL A 263 -2.21 -11.89 -16.36
C VAL A 263 -3.60 -11.29 -16.56
N LEU A 264 -4.02 -11.07 -17.82
CA LEU A 264 -5.37 -10.57 -18.11
C LEU A 264 -6.46 -11.51 -17.60
N MET A 265 -6.23 -12.82 -17.71
CA MET A 265 -7.17 -13.83 -17.18
C MET A 265 -7.28 -13.75 -15.65
N LEU A 266 -6.15 -13.58 -14.93
CA LEU A 266 -6.14 -13.39 -13.49
C LEU A 266 -6.83 -12.08 -13.09
N GLN A 267 -6.54 -10.98 -13.80
CA GLN A 267 -7.23 -9.70 -13.58
C GLN A 267 -8.74 -9.80 -13.84
N ARG A 268 -9.13 -10.60 -14.83
CA ARG A 268 -10.55 -10.90 -15.06
C ARG A 268 -11.16 -11.67 -13.89
N ALA A 269 -10.48 -12.69 -13.37
CA ALA A 269 -10.95 -13.45 -12.22
C ALA A 269 -11.12 -12.56 -10.97
N TYR A 270 -10.28 -11.54 -10.79
CA TYR A 270 -10.43 -10.51 -9.75
C TYR A 270 -11.51 -9.45 -10.06
N GLY A 271 -12.23 -9.56 -11.18
CA GLY A 271 -13.24 -8.58 -11.56
C GLY A 271 -12.68 -7.22 -12.00
N ARG A 272 -11.38 -7.12 -12.23
CA ARG A 272 -10.65 -5.87 -12.55
C ARG A 272 -10.41 -5.67 -14.05
N TYR A 273 -10.64 -6.67 -14.88
CA TYR A 273 -10.50 -6.60 -16.35
C TYR A 273 -11.84 -6.85 -17.02
N SER A 274 -12.29 -5.90 -17.80
CA SER A 274 -13.55 -5.91 -18.56
C SER A 274 -13.34 -5.37 -19.97
N MET A 275 -14.41 -5.23 -20.73
CA MET A 275 -14.36 -4.59 -22.05
C MET A 275 -13.89 -3.14 -21.97
N HIS A 276 -14.19 -2.44 -20.88
CA HIS A 276 -13.70 -1.07 -20.66
C HIS A 276 -12.17 -1.02 -20.66
N GLU A 277 -11.51 -1.86 -19.86
CA GLU A 277 -10.05 -1.93 -19.81
C GLU A 277 -9.45 -2.47 -21.11
N TYR A 278 -10.11 -3.44 -21.75
CA TYR A 278 -9.69 -3.93 -23.07
C TYR A 278 -9.63 -2.79 -24.11
N GLU A 279 -10.67 -1.96 -24.23
CA GLU A 279 -10.71 -0.87 -25.20
C GLU A 279 -9.59 0.14 -24.97
N THR A 280 -9.19 0.40 -23.72
CA THR A 280 -8.06 1.30 -23.43
C THR A 280 -6.70 0.71 -23.77
N LEU A 281 -6.59 -0.61 -23.92
CA LEU A 281 -5.32 -1.33 -24.12
C LEU A 281 -5.17 -1.99 -25.49
N ARG A 282 -6.26 -2.16 -26.26
CA ARG A 282 -6.31 -3.00 -27.45
C ARG A 282 -5.17 -2.77 -28.44
N ASP A 283 -4.77 -1.52 -28.63
CA ASP A 283 -3.75 -1.15 -29.60
C ASP A 283 -2.32 -1.47 -29.09
N HIS A 284 -2.15 -1.73 -27.80
CA HIS A 284 -0.90 -2.08 -27.14
C HIS A 284 -0.72 -3.58 -26.85
N ILE A 285 -1.78 -4.39 -26.95
CA ILE A 285 -1.74 -5.83 -26.59
C ILE A 285 -0.84 -6.64 -27.55
N GLY A 286 -0.69 -6.22 -28.80
CA GLY A 286 0.12 -6.90 -29.80
C GLY A 286 -0.67 -7.39 -31.01
N PRO A 287 -0.37 -8.57 -31.61
CA PRO A 287 -0.96 -9.00 -32.88
C PRO A 287 -2.47 -9.30 -32.76
N ALA A 288 -3.16 -9.33 -33.91
CA ALA A 288 -4.62 -9.45 -33.98
C ALA A 288 -5.19 -10.65 -33.20
N TRP A 289 -4.52 -11.80 -33.25
CA TRP A 289 -4.96 -12.98 -32.50
C TRP A 289 -4.90 -12.77 -30.98
N LYS A 290 -3.87 -12.09 -30.46
CA LYS A 290 -3.79 -11.75 -29.03
C LYS A 290 -4.89 -10.78 -28.62
N ARG A 291 -5.19 -9.77 -29.45
CA ARG A 291 -6.31 -8.84 -29.23
C ARG A 291 -7.65 -9.58 -29.17
N ALA A 292 -7.88 -10.51 -30.12
CA ALA A 292 -9.08 -11.35 -30.12
C ALA A 292 -9.22 -12.17 -28.82
N MET A 293 -8.14 -12.83 -28.37
CA MET A 293 -8.14 -13.57 -27.11
C MET A 293 -8.34 -12.66 -25.89
N ALA A 294 -7.66 -11.52 -25.82
CA ALA A 294 -7.84 -10.55 -24.73
C ALA A 294 -9.29 -10.04 -24.67
N SER A 295 -9.89 -9.76 -25.83
CA SER A 295 -11.31 -9.38 -25.94
C SER A 295 -12.24 -10.50 -25.47
N ALA A 296 -11.94 -11.76 -25.82
CA ALA A 296 -12.71 -12.92 -25.33
C ALA A 296 -12.59 -13.05 -23.80
N ILE A 297 -11.37 -12.94 -23.23
CA ILE A 297 -11.14 -12.96 -21.79
C ILE A 297 -11.96 -11.87 -21.09
N ALA A 298 -11.99 -10.65 -21.62
CA ALA A 298 -12.73 -9.53 -21.05
C ALA A 298 -14.25 -9.78 -20.94
N ARG A 299 -14.80 -10.66 -21.78
CA ARG A 299 -16.22 -11.04 -21.82
C ARG A 299 -16.56 -12.27 -20.98
N LEU A 300 -15.55 -13.04 -20.53
CA LEU A 300 -15.82 -14.26 -19.76
C LEU A 300 -16.59 -13.93 -18.47
N PRO A 301 -17.64 -14.67 -18.12
CA PRO A 301 -18.27 -14.58 -16.81
C PRO A 301 -17.29 -14.92 -15.69
N LEU A 302 -17.31 -14.16 -14.57
CA LEU A 302 -16.43 -14.43 -13.43
C LEU A 302 -16.64 -15.84 -12.88
N SER A 303 -17.88 -16.32 -12.87
CA SER A 303 -18.24 -17.67 -12.40
C SER A 303 -17.48 -18.79 -13.11
N LEU A 304 -17.15 -18.62 -14.40
CA LEU A 304 -16.34 -19.60 -15.15
C LEU A 304 -14.87 -19.59 -14.75
N LEU A 305 -14.36 -18.46 -14.28
CA LEU A 305 -12.95 -18.30 -13.89
C LEU A 305 -12.71 -18.58 -12.41
N TYR A 306 -13.73 -18.53 -11.58
CA TYR A 306 -13.61 -18.62 -10.13
C TYR A 306 -12.94 -19.93 -9.69
N TRP A 307 -13.46 -21.09 -10.09
CA TRP A 307 -12.91 -22.37 -9.66
C TRP A 307 -11.50 -22.65 -10.20
N PRO A 308 -11.20 -22.41 -11.49
CA PRO A 308 -9.83 -22.51 -12.00
C PRO A 308 -8.85 -21.57 -11.28
N ALA A 309 -9.24 -20.32 -11.01
CA ALA A 309 -8.39 -19.37 -10.30
C ALA A 309 -8.17 -19.79 -8.84
N ARG A 310 -9.20 -20.29 -8.17
CA ARG A 310 -9.10 -20.83 -6.80
C ARG A 310 -8.16 -22.04 -6.72
N ALA A 311 -8.27 -22.98 -7.67
CA ALA A 311 -7.34 -24.11 -7.77
C ALA A 311 -5.90 -23.62 -8.00
N TYR A 312 -5.70 -22.68 -8.92
CA TYR A 312 -4.39 -22.07 -9.16
C TYR A 312 -3.82 -21.45 -7.88
N GLY A 313 -4.63 -20.76 -7.09
CA GLY A 313 -4.23 -20.20 -5.80
C GLY A 313 -3.67 -21.23 -4.84
N HIS A 314 -4.34 -22.38 -4.71
CA HIS A 314 -3.88 -23.49 -3.87
C HIS A 314 -2.55 -24.10 -4.33
N PHE A 315 -2.31 -24.16 -5.65
CA PHE A 315 -1.03 -24.68 -6.17
C PHE A 315 0.12 -23.65 -6.09
N ARG A 316 -0.17 -22.37 -6.19
CA ARG A 316 0.85 -21.33 -6.32
C ARG A 316 1.29 -20.73 -4.99
N HIS A 317 0.40 -20.68 -4.00
CA HIS A 317 0.64 -20.04 -2.71
C HIS A 317 0.68 -21.08 -1.58
N ALA A 318 1.69 -20.99 -0.74
CA ALA A 318 1.76 -21.80 0.49
C ALA A 318 0.59 -21.49 1.44
N ASP A 319 0.17 -20.23 1.51
CA ASP A 319 -1.05 -19.79 2.18
C ASP A 319 -1.95 -19.04 1.18
N PRO A 320 -2.98 -19.69 0.65
CA PRO A 320 -3.86 -19.11 -0.38
C PRO A 320 -5.01 -18.27 0.19
N ARG A 321 -5.17 -18.15 1.52
CA ARG A 321 -6.33 -17.51 2.16
C ARG A 321 -6.60 -16.10 1.64
N PHE A 322 -5.57 -15.26 1.60
CA PHE A 322 -5.70 -13.89 1.09
C PHE A 322 -6.06 -13.84 -0.41
N PHE A 323 -5.45 -14.72 -1.20
CA PHE A 323 -5.76 -14.85 -2.63
C PHE A 323 -7.22 -15.27 -2.86
N ILE A 324 -7.69 -16.26 -2.10
CA ILE A 324 -9.07 -16.77 -2.19
C ILE A 324 -10.06 -15.69 -1.74
N GLU A 325 -9.79 -14.97 -0.66
CA GLU A 325 -10.65 -13.87 -0.21
C GLU A 325 -10.83 -12.80 -1.29
N THR A 326 -9.75 -12.45 -2.01
CA THR A 326 -9.83 -11.50 -3.14
C THR A 326 -10.76 -12.01 -4.26
N LEU A 327 -10.75 -13.31 -4.55
CA LEU A 327 -11.69 -13.91 -5.52
C LEU A 327 -13.13 -13.90 -5.00
N ASP A 328 -13.33 -14.20 -3.73
CA ASP A 328 -14.64 -14.21 -3.08
C ASP A 328 -15.26 -12.80 -3.05
N GLU A 329 -14.45 -11.76 -2.78
CA GLU A 329 -14.85 -10.35 -2.88
C GLU A 329 -15.29 -9.98 -4.30
N ALA A 330 -14.54 -10.41 -5.33
CA ALA A 330 -14.88 -10.16 -6.73
C ALA A 330 -16.23 -10.79 -7.11
N MET A 331 -16.48 -12.03 -6.64
CA MET A 331 -17.74 -12.73 -6.88
C MET A 331 -18.91 -12.06 -6.16
N ARG A 332 -18.74 -11.63 -4.89
CA ARG A 332 -19.77 -10.88 -4.15
C ARG A 332 -20.11 -9.56 -4.86
N ALA A 333 -19.11 -8.82 -5.32
CA ALA A 333 -19.30 -7.58 -6.06
C ALA A 333 -20.00 -7.79 -7.42
N ASP A 334 -19.73 -8.89 -8.13
CA ASP A 334 -20.40 -9.22 -9.39
C ASP A 334 -21.87 -9.60 -9.14
N ALA A 335 -22.16 -10.38 -8.11
CA ALA A 335 -23.52 -10.75 -7.74
C ALA A 335 -24.38 -9.52 -7.37
N ALA A 336 -23.82 -8.59 -6.57
CA ALA A 336 -24.50 -7.35 -6.19
C ALA A 336 -24.83 -6.48 -7.42
N ARG A 337 -23.91 -6.34 -8.38
CA ARG A 337 -24.15 -5.59 -9.62
C ARG A 337 -25.28 -6.17 -10.47
N ARG A 338 -25.37 -7.51 -10.54
CA ARG A 338 -26.46 -8.18 -11.30
C ARG A 338 -27.85 -7.94 -10.70
N GLN A 339 -27.93 -7.86 -9.36
CA GLN A 339 -29.20 -7.59 -8.66
C GLN A 339 -29.69 -6.14 -8.86
N THR A 340 -28.79 -5.17 -9.06
CA THR A 340 -29.16 -3.77 -9.30
C THR A 340 -29.54 -3.46 -10.76
N THR A 341 -29.26 -4.38 -11.69
CA THR A 341 -29.57 -4.25 -13.13
C THR A 341 -30.76 -5.10 -13.59
N SER A 342 -31.33 -5.91 -12.71
CA SER A 342 -32.59 -6.65 -12.88
C SER A 342 -33.75 -5.91 -12.22
#